data_072862367211f5d06157217f98497cf4
#
_entry.id   072862367211f5d06157217f98497cf4
#
_cell.length_a   1.000
_cell.length_b   1.000
_cell.length_c   1.000
_cell.angle_alpha   90.00
_cell.angle_beta   90.00
_cell.angle_gamma   90.00
#
_symmetry.space_group_name_H-M   'P 1'
#
loop_
_entity.id
_entity.type
_entity.pdbx_description
1 polymer ?
#
loop_
_entity_poly.entity_id
_entity_poly.type
_entity_poly.pdbx_seq_one_letter_code
_entity_poly.pdbx_strand_id
1 'polypeptide(L)'
;DWAMRAILLTLAAGLPIALIVSWMFELTPEGIKREDGVDTSEEVRFKTRTGRKTDLIIMGALVLVVSYFLLEKIWQSDAVRGEQLRAIAVLPFADMSARRDQEYFAEGLTVELLNLLSRNTDLTVTGRTSAFQFKDHTGDFKTIGRTLGVGTILEGTVRAVDNNIRISTNLIDADRGQTLWSANYDRQLTNILQVQDEIARAVVKELEG
;
A
#
# COMPACT_ATOMS: atom_id res chain seq x y z
N ASP A 1 -4.85 7.97 -0.96
CA ASP A 1 -6.33 7.94 -0.88
C ASP A 1 -6.85 7.83 0.56
N TRP A 2 -6.29 8.69 1.44
CA TRP A 2 -6.77 8.81 2.81
C TRP A 2 -8.25 9.28 2.87
N ALA A 3 -8.67 10.10 1.90
CA ALA A 3 -10.05 10.60 1.80
C ALA A 3 -11.06 9.47 1.56
N MET A 4 -10.74 8.49 0.71
CA MET A 4 -11.60 7.33 0.47
C MET A 4 -11.69 6.42 1.71
N ARG A 5 -10.59 6.28 2.46
CA ARG A 5 -10.57 5.55 3.74
C ARG A 5 -11.39 6.25 4.81
N ALA A 6 -11.27 7.59 4.91
CA ALA A 6 -12.06 8.40 5.84
C ALA A 6 -13.56 8.31 5.51
N ILE A 7 -13.94 8.36 4.23
CA ILE A 7 -15.33 8.21 3.79
C ILE A 7 -15.86 6.81 4.12
N LEU A 8 -15.10 5.74 3.85
CA LEU A 8 -15.51 4.37 4.18
C LEU A 8 -15.63 4.14 5.68
N LEU A 9 -14.71 4.69 6.50
CA LEU A 9 -14.79 4.63 7.95
C LEU A 9 -15.99 5.40 8.50
N THR A 10 -16.27 6.57 7.95
CA THR A 10 -17.44 7.39 8.34
C THR A 10 -18.73 6.68 7.95
N LEU A 11 -18.78 6.03 6.80
CA LEU A 11 -19.95 5.28 6.31
C LEU A 11 -20.15 3.99 7.13
N ALA A 12 -19.06 3.27 7.44
CA ALA A 12 -19.08 2.05 8.26
C ALA A 12 -19.47 2.33 9.73
N ALA A 13 -19.04 3.47 10.28
CA ALA A 13 -19.44 3.91 11.62
C ALA A 13 -20.82 4.59 11.64
N GLY A 14 -21.16 5.35 10.60
CA GLY A 14 -22.43 6.09 10.47
C GLY A 14 -23.63 5.18 10.21
N LEU A 15 -23.45 4.10 9.43
CA LEU A 15 -24.54 3.19 9.09
C LEU A 15 -25.13 2.46 10.31
N PRO A 16 -24.33 1.86 11.22
CA PRO A 16 -24.89 1.27 12.44
C PRO A 16 -25.51 2.30 13.37
N ILE A 17 -24.93 3.52 13.45
CA ILE A 17 -25.50 4.61 14.25
C ILE A 17 -26.84 5.05 13.64
N ALA A 18 -26.93 5.21 12.33
CA ALA A 18 -28.17 5.56 11.64
C ALA A 18 -29.25 4.48 11.81
N LEU A 19 -28.88 3.20 11.77
CA LEU A 19 -29.80 2.08 12.03
C LEU A 19 -30.29 2.06 13.47
N ILE A 20 -29.42 2.33 14.45
CA ILE A 20 -29.79 2.43 15.86
C ILE A 20 -30.72 3.61 16.08
N VAL A 21 -30.44 4.77 15.49
CA VAL A 21 -31.28 5.97 15.57
C VAL A 21 -32.63 5.75 14.84
N SER A 22 -32.62 5.16 13.65
CA SER A 22 -33.83 4.81 12.89
C SER A 22 -34.72 3.85 13.68
N TRP A 23 -34.13 2.88 14.37
CA TRP A 23 -34.88 1.92 15.18
C TRP A 23 -35.33 2.51 16.53
N MET A 24 -34.57 3.46 17.11
CA MET A 24 -34.97 4.19 18.32
C MET A 24 -36.09 5.20 18.02
N PHE A 25 -36.15 5.72 16.79
CA PHE A 25 -37.15 6.63 16.26
C PHE A 25 -38.19 5.92 15.37
N GLU A 26 -38.44 4.64 15.55
CA GLU A 26 -39.63 4.03 15.02
C GLU A 26 -40.81 4.64 15.79
N LEU A 27 -41.21 5.80 15.29
CA LEU A 27 -42.44 6.49 15.66
C LEU A 27 -43.58 5.52 15.41
N THR A 28 -44.05 4.92 16.47
CA THR A 28 -45.34 4.25 16.49
C THR A 28 -46.34 5.26 15.97
N PRO A 29 -47.03 4.99 14.85
CA PRO A 29 -48.19 5.80 14.46
C PRO A 29 -49.34 5.41 15.34
N GLU A 30 -49.29 5.78 16.61
CA GLU A 30 -50.52 5.86 17.39
C GLU A 30 -51.25 7.12 16.98
N GLY A 31 -52.03 6.95 15.90
CA GLY A 31 -53.07 7.88 15.57
C GLY A 31 -54.00 8.05 16.76
N ILE A 32 -54.33 9.30 17.05
CA ILE A 32 -55.33 9.78 17.98
C ILE A 32 -56.62 8.92 17.83
N LYS A 33 -56.79 7.95 18.71
CA LYS A 33 -58.09 7.24 18.85
C LYS A 33 -58.99 8.08 19.73
N ARG A 34 -59.94 8.69 19.09
CA ARG A 34 -61.16 9.22 19.72
C ARG A 34 -61.92 8.06 20.30
N GLU A 35 -62.17 8.09 21.60
CA GLU A 35 -63.06 7.17 22.28
C GLU A 35 -64.51 7.41 21.76
N ASP A 36 -65.09 6.37 21.20
CA ASP A 36 -66.51 6.14 21.29
C ASP A 36 -66.85 4.68 20.95
N GLY A 37 -67.38 3.96 21.95
CA GLY A 37 -68.36 2.91 21.73
C GLY A 37 -67.92 1.46 21.67
N VAL A 38 -67.96 0.80 22.80
CA VAL A 38 -68.70 -0.47 23.10
C VAL A 38 -68.44 -1.74 22.28
N ASP A 39 -68.01 -2.76 23.06
CA ASP A 39 -68.34 -4.20 23.03
C ASP A 39 -67.59 -5.19 22.10
N THR A 40 -67.03 -6.12 22.83
CA THR A 40 -67.05 -7.59 22.72
C THR A 40 -66.25 -8.27 21.62
N SER A 41 -65.30 -8.93 22.06
CA SER A 41 -64.97 -10.35 22.03
C SER A 41 -63.49 -10.64 21.79
N GLU A 42 -62.96 -11.33 22.75
CA GLU A 42 -61.97 -12.39 22.75
C GLU A 42 -60.71 -12.19 21.91
N GLU A 43 -59.68 -11.83 22.64
CA GLU A 43 -58.51 -12.70 22.89
C GLU A 43 -57.83 -13.27 21.63
N VAL A 44 -56.76 -12.62 21.19
CA VAL A 44 -55.51 -13.35 21.06
C VAL A 44 -54.40 -12.39 21.52
N ARG A 45 -54.03 -12.48 22.80
CA ARG A 45 -52.84 -11.87 23.34
C ARG A 45 -51.62 -12.57 22.74
N PHE A 46 -51.14 -12.12 21.62
CA PHE A 46 -49.75 -12.35 21.24
C PHE A 46 -48.88 -11.48 22.12
N LYS A 47 -48.37 -12.13 23.17
CA LYS A 47 -47.41 -11.58 24.13
C LYS A 47 -46.07 -11.43 23.44
N THR A 48 -45.88 -10.42 22.59
CA THR A 48 -44.64 -10.04 21.98
C THR A 48 -43.85 -9.13 22.91
N ARG A 49 -43.36 -9.69 24.03
CA ARG A 49 -42.53 -8.92 24.99
C ARG A 49 -41.16 -9.51 25.22
N THR A 50 -40.65 -10.34 24.32
CA THR A 50 -39.34 -10.99 24.53
C THR A 50 -38.32 -10.67 23.43
N GLY A 51 -38.73 -9.99 22.32
CA GLY A 51 -37.84 -9.74 21.17
C GLY A 51 -36.77 -8.64 21.36
N ARG A 52 -37.07 -7.63 22.19
CA ARG A 52 -36.30 -6.38 22.24
C ARG A 52 -34.87 -6.51 22.80
N LYS A 53 -34.69 -7.43 23.74
CA LYS A 53 -33.35 -7.68 24.33
C LYS A 53 -32.49 -8.58 23.44
N THR A 54 -33.10 -9.56 22.78
CA THR A 54 -32.45 -10.48 21.85
C THR A 54 -31.98 -9.76 20.56
N ASP A 55 -32.78 -8.84 20.05
CA ASP A 55 -32.42 -8.06 18.85
C ASP A 55 -31.24 -7.12 19.11
N LEU A 56 -31.19 -6.50 20.30
CA LEU A 56 -30.03 -5.69 20.73
C LEU A 56 -28.75 -6.52 20.86
N ILE A 57 -28.84 -7.74 21.38
CA ILE A 57 -27.68 -8.64 21.52
C ILE A 57 -27.21 -9.10 20.13
N ILE A 58 -28.12 -9.44 19.23
CA ILE A 58 -27.81 -9.86 17.87
C ILE A 58 -27.15 -8.72 17.10
N MET A 59 -27.70 -7.49 17.21
CA MET A 59 -27.14 -6.32 16.54
C MET A 59 -25.78 -5.94 17.09
N GLY A 60 -25.59 -5.99 18.42
CA GLY A 60 -24.30 -5.79 19.06
C GLY A 60 -23.26 -6.82 18.63
N ALA A 61 -23.62 -8.09 18.56
CA ALA A 61 -22.76 -9.15 18.05
C ALA A 61 -22.38 -8.95 16.60
N LEU A 62 -23.32 -8.53 15.75
CA LEU A 62 -23.09 -8.27 14.32
C LEU A 62 -22.14 -7.08 14.11
N VAL A 63 -22.28 -6.01 14.90
CA VAL A 63 -21.35 -4.86 14.89
C VAL A 63 -19.96 -5.29 15.34
N LEU A 64 -19.83 -6.12 16.36
CA LEU A 64 -18.52 -6.63 16.80
C LEU A 64 -17.86 -7.50 15.73
N VAL A 65 -18.60 -8.39 15.06
CA VAL A 65 -18.11 -9.23 13.98
C VAL A 65 -17.66 -8.38 12.80
N VAL A 66 -18.45 -7.41 12.38
CA VAL A 66 -18.09 -6.49 11.28
C VAL A 66 -16.85 -5.67 11.65
N SER A 67 -16.78 -5.15 12.87
CA SER A 67 -15.62 -4.40 13.37
C SER A 67 -14.36 -5.27 13.39
N TYR A 68 -14.48 -6.52 13.83
CA TYR A 68 -13.39 -7.49 13.84
C TYR A 68 -12.85 -7.73 12.42
N PHE A 69 -13.73 -8.02 11.44
CA PHE A 69 -13.33 -8.22 10.05
C PHE A 69 -12.72 -6.96 9.40
N LEU A 70 -13.22 -5.77 9.75
CA LEU A 70 -12.65 -4.51 9.26
C LEU A 70 -11.25 -4.26 9.83
N LEU A 71 -11.07 -4.50 11.13
CA LEU A 71 -9.75 -4.38 11.76
C LEU A 71 -8.76 -5.39 11.19
N GLU A 72 -9.15 -6.65 11.05
CA GLU A 72 -8.31 -7.69 10.45
C GLU A 72 -7.87 -7.33 9.02
N LYS A 73 -8.79 -6.81 8.20
CA LYS A 73 -8.47 -6.37 6.84
C LYS A 73 -7.50 -5.20 6.79
N ILE A 74 -7.57 -4.27 7.76
CA ILE A 74 -6.65 -3.14 7.86
C ILE A 74 -5.24 -3.63 8.26
N TRP A 75 -5.16 -4.52 9.24
CA TRP A 75 -3.88 -5.06 9.74
C TRP A 75 -3.19 -5.97 8.71
N GLN A 76 -3.93 -6.81 7.99
CA GLN A 76 -3.37 -7.63 6.92
C GLN A 76 -2.84 -6.79 5.76
N SER A 77 -3.47 -5.66 5.43
CA SER A 77 -3.02 -4.79 4.34
C SER A 77 -1.64 -4.18 4.61
N ASP A 78 -1.33 -3.83 5.84
CA ASP A 78 -0.05 -3.21 6.20
C ASP A 78 1.09 -4.25 6.27
N ALA A 79 0.82 -5.46 6.77
CA ALA A 79 1.79 -6.55 6.82
C ALA A 79 2.17 -7.05 5.41
N VAL A 80 1.19 -7.31 4.55
CA VAL A 80 1.40 -7.71 3.15
C VAL A 80 2.15 -6.63 2.38
N ARG A 81 1.86 -5.37 2.65
CA ARG A 81 2.54 -4.25 2.02
C ARG A 81 4.01 -4.16 2.45
N GLY A 82 4.32 -4.33 3.75
CA GLY A 82 5.69 -4.33 4.24
C GLY A 82 6.53 -5.42 3.55
N GLU A 83 5.98 -6.60 3.36
CA GLU A 83 6.63 -7.69 2.65
C GLU A 83 6.81 -7.38 1.15
N GLN A 84 5.81 -6.76 0.51
CA GLN A 84 5.91 -6.34 -0.89
C GLN A 84 6.97 -5.26 -1.10
N LEU A 85 7.13 -4.31 -0.19
CA LEU A 85 8.15 -3.27 -0.28
C LEU A 85 9.57 -3.84 -0.14
N ARG A 86 9.74 -4.99 0.51
CA ARG A 86 11.03 -5.70 0.60
C ARG A 86 11.37 -6.49 -0.66
N ALA A 87 10.41 -6.67 -1.57
CA ALA A 87 10.68 -7.20 -2.90
C ALA A 87 11.09 -6.05 -3.82
N ILE A 88 12.36 -6.06 -4.28
CA ILE A 88 12.98 -4.98 -5.05
C ILE A 88 13.48 -5.44 -6.41
N ALA A 89 13.27 -4.63 -7.42
CA ALA A 89 13.92 -4.75 -8.72
C ALA A 89 14.92 -3.61 -8.91
N VAL A 90 16.13 -3.93 -9.35
CA VAL A 90 17.12 -2.94 -9.79
C VAL A 90 17.06 -2.87 -11.30
N LEU A 91 16.52 -1.78 -11.83
CA LEU A 91 16.48 -1.54 -13.28
C LEU A 91 17.85 -1.10 -13.80
N PRO A 92 18.18 -1.38 -15.06
CA PRO A 92 19.41 -0.90 -15.68
C PRO A 92 19.53 0.61 -15.57
N PHE A 93 20.65 1.08 -15.02
CA PHE A 93 20.95 2.50 -14.95
C PHE A 93 21.16 3.05 -16.36
N ALA A 94 20.59 4.21 -16.63
CA ALA A 94 20.69 4.84 -17.94
C ALA A 94 21.96 5.70 -18.04
N ASP A 95 22.69 5.58 -19.16
CA ASP A 95 23.79 6.48 -19.47
C ASP A 95 23.27 7.81 -20.04
N MET A 96 23.44 8.86 -19.24
CA MET A 96 23.10 10.25 -19.58
C MET A 96 24.32 11.12 -19.88
N SER A 97 25.47 10.49 -20.17
CA SER A 97 26.70 11.17 -20.58
C SER A 97 26.55 11.78 -21.99
N ALA A 98 27.25 12.88 -22.25
CA ALA A 98 27.13 13.58 -23.52
C ALA A 98 27.51 12.70 -24.73
N ARG A 99 28.47 11.78 -24.58
CA ARG A 99 28.92 10.86 -25.62
C ARG A 99 28.22 9.51 -25.59
N ARG A 100 27.42 9.22 -24.52
CA ARG A 100 26.80 7.92 -24.29
C ARG A 100 27.78 6.74 -24.37
N ASP A 101 28.99 6.95 -23.86
CA ASP A 101 30.08 5.98 -23.87
C ASP A 101 30.27 5.27 -22.53
N GLN A 102 29.36 5.47 -21.58
CA GLN A 102 29.37 4.89 -20.22
C GLN A 102 28.31 3.80 -20.03
N GLU A 103 27.72 3.29 -21.09
CA GLU A 103 26.67 2.25 -21.00
C GLU A 103 27.17 0.99 -20.30
N TYR A 104 28.36 0.51 -20.67
CA TYR A 104 28.98 -0.66 -20.03
C TYR A 104 29.18 -0.44 -18.51
N PHE A 105 29.59 0.79 -18.15
CA PHE A 105 29.76 1.17 -16.75
C PHE A 105 28.41 1.20 -16.02
N ALA A 106 27.38 1.79 -16.59
CA ALA A 106 26.02 1.88 -16.01
C ALA A 106 25.42 0.47 -15.79
N GLU A 107 25.59 -0.43 -16.75
CA GLU A 107 25.19 -1.83 -16.61
C GLU A 107 25.99 -2.57 -15.52
N GLY A 108 27.31 -2.36 -15.47
CA GLY A 108 28.18 -2.92 -14.43
C GLY A 108 27.76 -2.47 -13.03
N LEU A 109 27.47 -1.18 -12.88
CA LEU A 109 26.95 -0.61 -11.63
C LEU A 109 25.62 -1.29 -11.22
N THR A 110 24.70 -1.45 -12.16
CA THR A 110 23.41 -2.13 -11.93
C THR A 110 23.60 -3.55 -11.42
N VAL A 111 24.47 -4.31 -12.06
CA VAL A 111 24.77 -5.71 -11.68
C VAL A 111 25.38 -5.78 -10.28
N GLU A 112 26.29 -4.88 -9.97
CA GLU A 112 26.93 -4.87 -8.65
C GLU A 112 25.96 -4.46 -7.54
N LEU A 113 25.11 -3.46 -7.77
CA LEU A 113 24.05 -3.10 -6.84
C LEU A 113 23.06 -4.27 -6.61
N LEU A 114 22.69 -4.97 -7.67
CA LEU A 114 21.85 -6.17 -7.58
C LEU A 114 22.53 -7.24 -6.71
N ASN A 115 23.83 -7.49 -6.91
CA ASN A 115 24.59 -8.44 -6.13
C ASN A 115 24.69 -8.04 -4.64
N LEU A 116 24.95 -6.75 -4.37
CA LEU A 116 25.05 -6.23 -3.01
C LEU A 116 23.72 -6.34 -2.27
N LEU A 117 22.63 -5.94 -2.91
CA LEU A 117 21.28 -6.02 -2.32
C LEU A 117 20.84 -7.48 -2.10
N SER A 118 21.22 -8.40 -3.00
CA SER A 118 20.90 -9.83 -2.88
C SER A 118 21.61 -10.52 -1.72
N ARG A 119 22.65 -9.92 -1.14
CA ARG A 119 23.31 -10.43 0.08
C ARG A 119 22.51 -10.16 1.34
N ASN A 120 21.59 -9.22 1.29
CA ASN A 120 20.67 -8.97 2.40
C ASN A 120 19.53 -10.00 2.37
N THR A 121 19.41 -10.80 3.44
CA THR A 121 18.43 -11.88 3.56
C THR A 121 17.00 -11.37 3.74
N ASP A 122 16.83 -10.11 4.13
CA ASP A 122 15.53 -9.48 4.35
C ASP A 122 14.93 -8.90 3.07
N LEU A 123 15.73 -8.89 1.97
CA LEU A 123 15.29 -8.41 0.67
C LEU A 123 15.10 -9.57 -0.32
N THR A 124 14.02 -9.51 -1.08
CA THR A 124 13.81 -10.35 -2.25
C THR A 124 14.18 -9.56 -3.50
N VAL A 125 15.32 -9.87 -4.12
CA VAL A 125 15.84 -9.12 -5.27
C VAL A 125 15.50 -9.83 -6.57
N THR A 126 14.91 -9.11 -7.52
CA THR A 126 14.61 -9.65 -8.86
C THR A 126 15.88 -9.98 -9.63
N GLY A 127 15.89 -11.13 -10.31
CA GLY A 127 17.03 -11.56 -11.11
C GLY A 127 17.35 -10.61 -12.26
N ARG A 128 18.66 -10.51 -12.58
CA ARG A 128 19.19 -9.64 -13.64
C ARG A 128 18.42 -9.76 -14.96
N THR A 129 18.22 -10.98 -15.46
CA THR A 129 17.59 -11.23 -16.76
C THR A 129 16.20 -10.62 -16.86
N SER A 130 15.42 -10.70 -15.78
CA SER A 130 14.08 -10.12 -15.73
C SER A 130 14.11 -8.60 -15.65
N ALA A 131 14.99 -8.03 -14.83
CA ALA A 131 15.13 -6.58 -14.70
C ALA A 131 15.64 -5.92 -15.99
N PHE A 132 16.56 -6.56 -16.71
CA PHE A 132 17.15 -6.03 -17.95
C PHE A 132 16.19 -6.04 -19.16
N GLN A 133 15.05 -6.74 -19.07
CA GLN A 133 13.99 -6.63 -20.10
C GLN A 133 13.36 -5.22 -20.11
N PHE A 134 13.53 -4.47 -19.04
CA PHE A 134 13.03 -3.10 -18.90
C PHE A 134 14.10 -2.03 -19.13
N LYS A 135 15.23 -2.40 -19.76
CA LYS A 135 16.19 -1.44 -20.28
C LYS A 135 15.50 -0.54 -21.32
N ASP A 136 15.69 0.75 -21.22
CA ASP A 136 15.07 1.78 -22.09
C ASP A 136 13.52 1.86 -22.02
N HIS A 137 12.92 1.21 -21.00
CA HIS A 137 11.47 1.27 -20.84
C HIS A 137 11.07 2.59 -20.20
N THR A 138 10.24 3.34 -20.91
CA THR A 138 9.55 4.55 -20.42
C THR A 138 8.19 4.21 -19.79
N GLY A 139 8.03 2.96 -19.35
CA GLY A 139 6.76 2.41 -18.88
C GLY A 139 6.38 2.87 -17.48
N ASP A 140 5.11 2.68 -17.18
CA ASP A 140 4.55 2.89 -15.83
C ASP A 140 5.19 1.91 -14.83
N PHE A 141 5.76 2.43 -13.75
CA PHE A 141 6.38 1.64 -12.67
C PHE A 141 5.44 0.59 -12.09
N LYS A 142 4.14 0.86 -12.06
CA LYS A 142 3.13 -0.08 -11.61
C LYS A 142 3.07 -1.32 -12.49
N THR A 143 3.17 -1.15 -13.78
CA THR A 143 3.20 -2.28 -14.73
C THR A 143 4.50 -3.08 -14.59
N ILE A 144 5.63 -2.39 -14.44
CA ILE A 144 6.94 -3.02 -14.21
C ILE A 144 6.92 -3.82 -12.91
N GLY A 145 6.47 -3.20 -11.80
CA GLY A 145 6.40 -3.83 -10.49
C GLY A 145 5.54 -5.10 -10.50
N ARG A 146 4.38 -5.05 -11.15
CA ARG A 146 3.50 -6.22 -11.31
C ARG A 146 4.14 -7.34 -12.13
N THR A 147 4.80 -6.99 -13.23
CA THR A 147 5.45 -7.97 -14.12
C THR A 147 6.62 -8.65 -13.41
N LEU A 148 7.37 -7.91 -12.62
CA LEU A 148 8.52 -8.43 -11.86
C LEU A 148 8.14 -9.00 -10.50
N GLY A 149 6.89 -8.80 -10.04
CA GLY A 149 6.41 -9.25 -8.73
C GLY A 149 7.05 -8.50 -7.56
N VAL A 150 7.37 -7.21 -7.73
CA VAL A 150 8.05 -6.39 -6.71
C VAL A 150 7.22 -5.17 -6.34
N GLY A 151 7.33 -4.75 -5.07
CA GLY A 151 6.72 -3.51 -4.58
C GLY A 151 7.62 -2.30 -4.69
N THR A 152 8.94 -2.51 -4.88
CA THR A 152 9.92 -1.43 -4.93
C THR A 152 10.83 -1.54 -6.14
N ILE A 153 11.15 -0.41 -6.75
CA ILE A 153 12.03 -0.32 -7.92
C ILE A 153 13.16 0.66 -7.60
N LEU A 154 14.40 0.20 -7.77
CA LEU A 154 15.58 1.04 -7.79
C LEU A 154 15.93 1.34 -9.25
N GLU A 155 15.94 2.61 -9.61
CA GLU A 155 16.39 3.11 -10.89
C GLU A 155 17.47 4.18 -10.72
N GLY A 156 18.15 4.51 -11.81
CA GLY A 156 19.12 5.59 -11.75
C GLY A 156 19.73 5.94 -13.08
N THR A 157 20.52 7.00 -13.04
CA THR A 157 21.27 7.49 -14.19
C THR A 157 22.73 7.68 -13.85
N VAL A 158 23.57 7.51 -14.85
CA VAL A 158 25.00 7.75 -14.80
C VAL A 158 25.34 8.87 -15.76
N ARG A 159 26.09 9.87 -15.31
CA ARG A 159 26.58 10.96 -16.14
C ARG A 159 28.08 11.16 -15.87
N ALA A 160 28.90 10.86 -16.85
CA ALA A 160 30.34 11.15 -16.79
C ALA A 160 30.65 12.49 -17.45
N VAL A 161 31.51 13.30 -16.77
CA VAL A 161 32.07 14.53 -17.30
C VAL A 161 33.55 14.51 -16.93
N ASP A 162 34.41 14.39 -17.92
CA ASP A 162 35.86 14.23 -17.74
C ASP A 162 36.16 13.02 -16.85
N ASN A 163 36.83 13.24 -15.71
CA ASN A 163 37.18 12.19 -14.73
C ASN A 163 36.18 12.07 -13.57
N ASN A 164 35.09 12.85 -13.61
CA ASN A 164 34.05 12.84 -12.59
C ASN A 164 32.82 12.10 -13.09
N ILE A 165 32.18 11.40 -12.18
CA ILE A 165 30.92 10.71 -12.44
C ILE A 165 29.86 11.17 -11.44
N ARG A 166 28.69 11.47 -11.95
CA ARG A 166 27.49 11.68 -11.16
C ARG A 166 26.57 10.48 -11.33
N ILE A 167 26.17 9.88 -10.23
CA ILE A 167 25.18 8.81 -10.18
C ILE A 167 23.99 9.37 -9.44
N SER A 168 22.84 9.38 -10.11
CA SER A 168 21.54 9.73 -9.51
C SER A 168 20.75 8.46 -9.32
N THR A 169 20.19 8.26 -8.13
CA THR A 169 19.43 7.06 -7.78
C THR A 169 18.08 7.44 -7.21
N ASN A 170 17.05 6.68 -7.55
CA ASN A 170 15.70 6.83 -7.03
C ASN A 170 15.17 5.46 -6.61
N LEU A 171 14.63 5.39 -5.40
CA LEU A 171 13.88 4.26 -4.89
C LEU A 171 12.39 4.60 -4.98
N ILE A 172 11.63 3.79 -5.68
CA ILE A 172 10.23 4.09 -6.07
C ILE A 172 9.30 3.00 -5.54
N ASP A 173 8.20 3.41 -4.89
CA ASP A 173 7.05 2.54 -4.64
C ASP A 173 6.38 2.26 -5.99
N ALA A 174 6.50 1.03 -6.47
CA ALA A 174 6.02 0.62 -7.78
C ALA A 174 4.49 0.77 -7.92
N ASP A 175 3.74 0.53 -6.85
CA ASP A 175 2.28 0.56 -6.89
C ASP A 175 1.72 1.98 -6.94
N ARG A 176 2.40 2.92 -6.28
CA ARG A 176 2.01 4.34 -6.22
C ARG A 176 2.74 5.22 -7.23
N GLY A 177 3.86 4.75 -7.78
CA GLY A 177 4.74 5.55 -8.62
C GLY A 177 5.39 6.72 -7.86
N GLN A 178 5.52 6.61 -6.53
CA GLN A 178 6.07 7.66 -5.67
C GLN A 178 7.51 7.34 -5.31
N THR A 179 8.36 8.35 -5.36
CA THR A 179 9.74 8.24 -4.91
C THR A 179 9.77 8.16 -3.38
N LEU A 180 10.28 7.06 -2.86
CA LEU A 180 10.51 6.83 -1.43
C LEU A 180 11.79 7.51 -0.99
N TRP A 181 12.83 7.41 -1.80
CA TRP A 181 14.14 7.96 -1.53
C TRP A 181 14.85 8.34 -2.83
N SER A 182 15.70 9.39 -2.77
CA SER A 182 16.53 9.84 -3.88
C SER A 182 17.86 10.36 -3.38
N ALA A 183 18.94 10.04 -4.08
CA ALA A 183 20.25 10.56 -3.78
C ALA A 183 21.09 10.78 -5.04
N ASN A 184 22.06 11.71 -4.93
CA ASN A 184 23.05 11.98 -5.96
C ASN A 184 24.45 11.79 -5.37
N TYR A 185 25.29 11.10 -6.10
CA TYR A 185 26.68 10.82 -5.74
C TYR A 185 27.62 11.40 -6.78
N ASP A 186 28.42 12.38 -6.38
CA ASP A 186 29.46 12.98 -7.21
C ASP A 186 30.80 12.40 -6.77
N ARG A 187 31.46 11.65 -7.60
CA ARG A 187 32.71 10.96 -7.29
C ARG A 187 33.66 10.94 -8.49
N GLN A 188 34.90 10.65 -8.20
CA GLN A 188 35.87 10.30 -9.24
C GLN A 188 35.66 8.84 -9.65
N LEU A 189 35.90 8.52 -10.91
CA LEU A 189 35.78 7.15 -11.45
C LEU A 189 36.58 6.10 -10.67
N THR A 190 37.67 6.53 -10.01
CA THR A 190 38.50 5.67 -9.19
C THR A 190 37.86 5.16 -7.89
N ASN A 191 36.78 5.83 -7.41
CA ASN A 191 36.18 5.55 -6.12
C ASN A 191 34.79 4.90 -6.23
N ILE A 192 34.48 4.26 -7.35
CA ILE A 192 33.18 3.76 -7.66
C ILE A 192 32.67 2.66 -6.73
N LEU A 193 33.56 1.79 -6.24
CA LEU A 193 33.22 0.69 -5.34
C LEU A 193 32.60 1.21 -4.01
N GLN A 194 33.10 2.35 -3.51
CA GLN A 194 32.57 2.96 -2.31
C GLN A 194 31.15 3.48 -2.54
N VAL A 195 30.87 4.02 -3.73
CA VAL A 195 29.54 4.52 -4.08
C VAL A 195 28.53 3.38 -4.17
N GLN A 196 28.91 2.26 -4.73
CA GLN A 196 28.04 1.07 -4.79
C GLN A 196 27.63 0.62 -3.40
N ASP A 197 28.57 0.54 -2.46
CA ASP A 197 28.30 0.19 -1.07
C ASP A 197 27.44 1.25 -0.35
N GLU A 198 27.68 2.55 -0.62
CA GLU A 198 26.88 3.63 -0.05
C GLU A 198 25.42 3.56 -0.52
N ILE A 199 25.19 3.35 -1.82
CA ILE A 199 23.85 3.21 -2.41
C ILE A 199 23.16 1.99 -1.81
N ALA A 200 23.79 0.82 -1.81
CA ALA A 200 23.18 -0.40 -1.31
C ALA A 200 22.76 -0.28 0.16
N ARG A 201 23.63 0.28 1.01
CA ARG A 201 23.30 0.51 2.44
C ARG A 201 22.17 1.53 2.63
N ALA A 202 22.12 2.58 1.82
CA ALA A 202 21.06 3.58 1.90
C ALA A 202 19.71 2.99 1.50
N VAL A 203 19.67 2.16 0.46
CA VAL A 203 18.46 1.45 0.02
C VAL A 203 17.96 0.50 1.09
N VAL A 204 18.83 -0.33 1.66
CA VAL A 204 18.48 -1.25 2.75
C VAL A 204 17.87 -0.49 3.92
N LYS A 205 18.55 0.58 4.37
CA LYS A 205 18.07 1.41 5.48
C LYS A 205 16.67 2.00 5.23
N GLU A 206 16.40 2.44 4.01
CA GLU A 206 15.09 3.02 3.66
C GLU A 206 13.99 1.96 3.65
N LEU A 207 14.31 0.72 3.30
CA LEU A 207 13.33 -0.39 3.26
C LEU A 207 13.10 -1.05 4.62
N GLU A 208 14.00 -0.83 5.59
CA GLU A 208 13.91 -1.35 6.96
C GLU A 208 13.21 -0.37 7.93
N GLY A 209 13.14 0.93 7.58
CA GLY A 209 12.55 2.00 8.42
C GLY A 209 11.08 2.17 8.21
#